data_b4fc09ca028a1a1fd979dd1f197341b8
#
_entry.id   b4fc09ca028a1a1fd979dd1f197341b8
#
_cell.length_a   1.000
_cell.length_b   1.000
_cell.length_c   1.000
_cell.angle_alpha   90.00
_cell.angle_beta   90.00
_cell.angle_gamma   90.00
#
_symmetry.space_group_name_H-M   'P 1'
#
loop_
_entity.id
_entity.type
_entity.pdbx_description
1 polymer ?
#
loop_
_entity_poly.entity_id
_entity_poly.type
_entity_poly.pdbx_seq_one_letter_code
_entity_poly.pdbx_strand_id
1 'polypeptide(L)'
;VPYPKSHIAYGFATHVVILDKKGKVTEVYAAHDSGKVVNPISIQGQIEGGVLMGMGYALTEDWPLKDCVPQVTYGTLGLLRSTQIPNIHAIYVEKEKLLDVAYGAKGIGEIATIPTAPAVQGAYYALDGKFRTKLPLEDTYYRPKEDEK
;
A
#
# COMPACT_ATOMS: atom_id res chain seq x y z
N VAL A 1 -14.23 -32.26 10.51
CA VAL A 1 -13.42 -31.45 11.44
C VAL A 1 -14.38 -30.56 12.24
N PRO A 2 -14.51 -30.75 13.57
CA PRO A 2 -15.50 -30.04 14.38
C PRO A 2 -15.30 -28.51 14.40
N TYR A 3 -14.07 -28.05 14.14
CA TYR A 3 -13.75 -26.62 14.05
C TYR A 3 -12.88 -26.38 12.81
N PRO A 4 -13.48 -26.02 11.66
CA PRO A 4 -12.69 -25.70 10.47
C PRO A 4 -11.81 -24.47 10.74
N LYS A 5 -10.51 -24.60 10.52
CA LYS A 5 -9.56 -23.48 10.57
C LYS A 5 -9.65 -22.72 9.26
N SER A 6 -10.15 -21.50 9.30
CA SER A 6 -10.29 -20.65 8.10
C SER A 6 -9.03 -19.85 7.77
N HIS A 7 -8.25 -19.47 8.78
CA HIS A 7 -7.03 -18.68 8.63
C HIS A 7 -5.88 -19.37 9.35
N ILE A 8 -5.02 -20.05 8.61
CA ILE A 8 -3.94 -20.89 9.15
C ILE A 8 -2.55 -20.35 8.83
N ALA A 9 -2.45 -19.28 8.07
CA ALA A 9 -1.19 -18.66 7.70
C ALA A 9 -1.21 -17.16 8.02
N TYR A 10 -0.17 -16.71 8.74
CA TYR A 10 0.06 -15.29 9.02
C TYR A 10 1.11 -14.78 8.05
N GLY A 11 0.76 -13.75 7.27
CA GLY A 11 1.69 -13.00 6.45
C GLY A 11 2.28 -11.83 7.21
N PHE A 12 3.51 -11.47 6.86
CA PHE A 12 4.18 -10.28 7.37
C PHE A 12 4.66 -9.44 6.19
N ALA A 13 4.56 -8.14 6.32
CA ALA A 13 5.03 -7.23 5.29
C ALA A 13 5.63 -5.96 5.91
N THR A 14 6.64 -5.42 5.25
CA THR A 14 7.26 -4.15 5.60
C THR A 14 7.48 -3.35 4.34
N HIS A 15 7.03 -2.09 4.33
CA HIS A 15 7.30 -1.17 3.24
C HIS A 15 8.20 -0.02 3.68
N VAL A 16 9.07 0.40 2.75
CA VAL A 16 9.88 1.61 2.88
C VAL A 16 9.57 2.50 1.70
N VAL A 17 9.23 3.76 1.97
CA VAL A 17 8.87 4.75 0.96
C VAL A 17 9.96 5.82 0.91
N ILE A 18 10.43 6.12 -0.30
CA ILE A 18 11.41 7.17 -0.55
C ILE A 18 10.71 8.35 -1.22
N LEU A 19 10.89 9.53 -0.63
CA LEU A 19 10.42 10.81 -1.17
C LEU A 19 11.58 11.60 -1.76
N ASP A 20 11.31 12.36 -2.81
CA ASP A 20 12.21 13.42 -3.23
C ASP A 20 12.07 14.65 -2.31
N LYS A 21 12.90 15.67 -2.55
CA LYS A 21 12.90 16.93 -1.76
C LYS A 21 11.57 17.70 -1.84
N LYS A 22 10.73 17.40 -2.81
CA LYS A 22 9.40 18.03 -2.99
C LYS A 22 8.28 17.20 -2.37
N GLY A 23 8.59 16.03 -1.80
CA GLY A 23 7.60 15.12 -1.23
C GLY A 23 6.96 14.18 -2.25
N LYS A 24 7.46 14.10 -3.50
CA LYS A 24 6.98 13.11 -4.47
C LYS A 24 7.56 11.73 -4.12
N VAL A 25 6.72 10.70 -4.10
CA VAL A 25 7.16 9.32 -3.94
C VAL A 25 7.93 8.90 -5.19
N THR A 26 9.18 8.51 -5.03
CA THR A 26 10.07 8.07 -6.11
C THR A 26 10.27 6.57 -6.13
N GLU A 27 10.36 5.96 -4.95
CA GLU A 27 10.57 4.52 -4.82
C GLU A 27 9.78 3.95 -3.66
N VAL A 28 9.34 2.70 -3.79
CA VAL A 28 8.74 1.91 -2.72
C VAL A 28 9.41 0.55 -2.69
N TYR A 29 9.98 0.19 -1.57
CA TYR A 29 10.49 -1.15 -1.29
C TYR A 29 9.45 -1.91 -0.49
N ALA A 30 8.92 -2.99 -1.05
CA ALA A 30 7.81 -3.76 -0.48
C ALA A 30 8.24 -5.20 -0.22
N ALA A 31 8.62 -5.50 1.02
CA ALA A 31 9.03 -6.82 1.45
C ALA A 31 7.84 -7.60 2.03
N HIS A 32 7.58 -8.78 1.49
CA HIS A 32 6.44 -9.64 1.84
C HIS A 32 6.84 -11.08 2.15
N ASP A 33 6.41 -11.58 3.29
CA ASP A 33 6.42 -13.00 3.64
C ASP A 33 5.19 -13.66 3.00
N SER A 34 5.36 -14.14 1.79
CA SER A 34 4.35 -14.86 1.02
C SER A 34 4.46 -16.39 1.17
N GLY A 35 5.33 -16.86 2.09
CA GLY A 35 5.72 -18.25 2.12
C GLY A 35 6.42 -18.66 0.82
N LYS A 36 6.13 -19.87 0.30
CA LYS A 36 6.68 -20.32 -0.98
C LYS A 36 6.10 -19.51 -2.13
N VAL A 37 6.95 -18.91 -2.93
CA VAL A 37 6.56 -18.24 -4.17
C VAL A 37 6.22 -19.26 -5.24
N VAL A 38 4.93 -19.36 -5.58
CA VAL A 38 4.46 -20.33 -6.59
C VAL A 38 4.64 -19.76 -8.01
N ASN A 39 4.33 -18.49 -8.20
CA ASN A 39 4.48 -17.79 -9.47
C ASN A 39 5.07 -16.39 -9.24
N PRO A 40 6.37 -16.18 -9.55
CA PRO A 40 7.04 -14.89 -9.31
C PRO A 40 6.39 -13.71 -10.04
N ILE A 41 5.94 -13.91 -11.28
CA ILE A 41 5.31 -12.81 -12.07
C ILE A 41 3.98 -12.40 -11.45
N SER A 42 3.16 -13.37 -11.06
CA SER A 42 1.86 -13.08 -10.44
C SER A 42 1.98 -12.40 -9.09
N ILE A 43 2.92 -12.84 -8.26
CA ILE A 43 3.13 -12.23 -6.94
C ILE A 43 3.71 -10.82 -7.05
N GLN A 44 4.60 -10.59 -8.00
CA GLN A 44 5.12 -9.25 -8.28
C GLN A 44 3.99 -8.29 -8.65
N GLY A 45 3.15 -8.67 -9.61
CA GLY A 45 2.01 -7.85 -10.02
C GLY A 45 1.02 -7.60 -8.88
N GLN A 46 0.83 -8.59 -7.98
CA GLN A 46 -0.03 -8.43 -6.81
C GLN A 46 0.56 -7.43 -5.80
N ILE A 47 1.87 -7.48 -5.56
CA ILE A 47 2.56 -6.53 -4.66
C ILE A 47 2.53 -5.11 -5.26
N GLU A 48 2.89 -4.96 -6.53
CA GLU A 48 2.89 -3.67 -7.22
C GLU A 48 1.49 -3.03 -7.22
N GLY A 49 0.46 -3.81 -7.54
CA GLY A 49 -0.93 -3.37 -7.51
C GLY A 49 -1.41 -2.98 -6.12
N GLY A 50 -1.07 -3.76 -5.10
CA GLY A 50 -1.40 -3.46 -3.70
C GLY A 50 -0.70 -2.21 -3.18
N VAL A 51 0.57 -2.01 -3.50
CA VAL A 51 1.31 -0.78 -3.19
C VAL A 51 0.64 0.42 -3.83
N LEU A 52 0.27 0.32 -5.11
CA LEU A 52 -0.39 1.42 -5.82
C LEU A 52 -1.74 1.79 -5.20
N MET A 53 -2.55 0.79 -4.85
CA MET A 53 -3.81 1.02 -4.13
C MET A 53 -3.58 1.70 -2.78
N GLY A 54 -2.61 1.22 -1.99
CA GLY A 54 -2.26 1.81 -0.70
C GLY A 54 -1.73 3.24 -0.81
N MET A 55 -1.00 3.56 -1.88
CA MET A 55 -0.56 4.94 -2.18
C MET A 55 -1.76 5.83 -2.53
N GLY A 56 -2.69 5.36 -3.36
CA GLY A 56 -3.91 6.09 -3.68
C GLY A 56 -4.69 6.42 -2.41
N TYR A 57 -4.87 5.44 -1.56
CA TYR A 57 -5.53 5.59 -0.25
C TYR A 57 -4.84 6.61 0.65
N ALA A 58 -3.50 6.60 0.66
CA ALA A 58 -2.71 7.50 1.49
C ALA A 58 -2.70 8.94 0.98
N LEU A 59 -2.74 9.17 -0.34
CA LEU A 59 -2.32 10.43 -0.93
C LEU A 59 -3.40 11.16 -1.74
N THR A 60 -4.27 10.45 -2.44
CA THR A 60 -5.11 11.06 -3.49
C THR A 60 -6.57 10.69 -3.44
N GLU A 61 -6.91 9.48 -3.01
CA GLU A 61 -8.30 9.00 -3.03
C GLU A 61 -9.10 9.57 -1.87
N ASP A 62 -10.23 10.19 -2.19
CA ASP A 62 -11.15 10.75 -1.20
C ASP A 62 -12.60 10.40 -1.58
N TRP A 63 -13.39 10.04 -0.58
CA TRP A 63 -14.79 9.65 -0.76
C TRP A 63 -15.68 10.52 0.14
N PRO A 64 -15.78 11.84 -0.14
CA PRO A 64 -16.57 12.74 0.67
C PRO A 64 -18.05 12.40 0.60
N LEU A 65 -18.69 12.35 1.74
CA LEU A 65 -20.13 12.12 1.89
C LEU A 65 -20.80 13.39 2.43
N LYS A 66 -21.95 13.73 1.86
CA LYS A 66 -22.87 14.72 2.43
C LYS A 66 -24.22 14.05 2.63
N ASP A 67 -24.71 14.02 3.86
CA ASP A 67 -25.97 13.35 4.24
C ASP A 67 -26.03 11.89 3.75
N CYS A 68 -24.92 11.15 3.91
CA CYS A 68 -24.70 9.79 3.41
C CYS A 68 -24.73 9.64 1.88
N VAL A 69 -24.72 10.73 1.12
CA VAL A 69 -24.66 10.71 -0.35
C VAL A 69 -23.24 11.03 -0.82
N PRO A 70 -22.61 10.17 -1.65
CA PRO A 70 -21.31 10.45 -2.24
C PRO A 70 -21.31 11.74 -3.06
N GLN A 71 -20.29 12.58 -2.87
CA GLN A 71 -20.12 13.85 -3.58
C GLN A 71 -19.19 13.69 -4.79
N VAL A 72 -18.61 12.51 -4.98
CA VAL A 72 -17.73 12.18 -6.09
C VAL A 72 -18.25 10.97 -6.84
N THR A 73 -17.89 10.87 -8.12
CA THR A 73 -18.08 9.67 -8.93
C THR A 73 -16.77 8.89 -9.00
N TYR A 74 -16.82 7.66 -9.48
CA TYR A 74 -15.63 6.81 -9.61
C TYR A 74 -14.50 7.49 -10.41
N GLY A 75 -14.82 8.21 -11.47
CA GLY A 75 -13.83 8.92 -12.30
C GLY A 75 -13.18 10.14 -11.63
N THR A 76 -13.73 10.64 -10.54
CA THR A 76 -13.23 11.81 -9.79
C THR A 76 -12.76 11.46 -8.39
N LEU A 77 -12.66 10.16 -8.06
CA LEU A 77 -12.24 9.66 -6.76
C LEU A 77 -10.79 10.03 -6.40
N GLY A 78 -9.94 10.28 -7.39
CA GLY A 78 -8.53 10.59 -7.17
C GLY A 78 -7.60 9.38 -7.37
N LEU A 79 -8.02 8.39 -8.15
CA LEU A 79 -7.19 7.23 -8.48
C LEU A 79 -5.87 7.67 -9.13
N LEU A 80 -4.76 7.09 -8.69
CA LEU A 80 -3.45 7.32 -9.27
C LEU A 80 -3.40 6.83 -10.72
N ARG A 81 -2.77 7.63 -11.58
CA ARG A 81 -2.60 7.32 -13.00
C ARG A 81 -1.25 6.64 -13.23
N SER A 82 -1.10 5.91 -14.34
CA SER A 82 0.14 5.22 -14.70
C SER A 82 1.39 6.11 -14.68
N THR A 83 1.25 7.39 -15.02
CA THR A 83 2.33 8.39 -14.99
C THR A 83 2.76 8.82 -13.59
N GLN A 84 2.01 8.43 -12.56
CA GLN A 84 2.26 8.78 -11.15
C GLN A 84 2.84 7.62 -10.35
N ILE A 85 2.98 6.45 -10.98
CA ILE A 85 3.52 5.24 -10.35
C ILE A 85 5.02 5.41 -10.11
N PRO A 86 5.50 5.24 -8.86
CA PRO A 86 6.94 5.22 -8.57
C PRO A 86 7.58 3.90 -8.99
N ASN A 87 8.90 3.80 -8.85
CA ASN A 87 9.57 2.51 -8.94
C ASN A 87 9.17 1.65 -7.72
N ILE A 88 8.60 0.47 -7.96
CA ILE A 88 8.20 -0.46 -6.90
C ILE A 88 9.13 -1.66 -6.95
N HIS A 89 9.81 -1.91 -5.83
CA HIS A 89 10.73 -3.02 -5.65
C HIS A 89 10.06 -4.10 -4.78
N ALA A 90 9.50 -5.12 -5.42
CA ALA A 90 8.92 -6.26 -4.73
C ALA A 90 10.02 -7.19 -4.20
N ILE A 91 10.03 -7.45 -2.89
CA ILE A 91 10.99 -8.32 -2.21
C ILE A 91 10.23 -9.49 -1.61
N TYR A 92 10.57 -10.70 -2.05
CA TYR A 92 9.97 -11.92 -1.53
C TYR A 92 10.79 -12.44 -0.36
N VAL A 93 10.13 -12.62 0.78
CA VAL A 93 10.74 -13.22 1.97
C VAL A 93 10.25 -14.65 2.08
N GLU A 94 11.08 -15.59 1.67
CA GLU A 94 10.83 -17.03 1.82
C GLU A 94 11.53 -17.53 3.08
N LYS A 95 10.82 -18.35 3.87
CA LYS A 95 11.39 -18.98 5.08
C LYS A 95 11.76 -20.42 4.78
N GLU A 96 12.86 -20.89 5.36
CA GLU A 96 13.31 -22.27 5.23
C GLU A 96 12.28 -23.29 5.75
N LYS A 97 11.61 -22.96 6.88
CA LYS A 97 10.55 -23.79 7.43
C LYS A 97 9.19 -23.31 6.95
N LEU A 98 8.68 -23.98 5.95
CA LEU A 98 7.35 -23.73 5.38
C LEU A 98 6.24 -24.36 6.24
N LEU A 99 5.02 -23.85 6.06
CA LEU A 99 3.82 -24.46 6.63
C LEU A 99 3.50 -25.78 5.91
N ASP A 100 2.95 -26.74 6.64
CA ASP A 100 2.53 -28.06 6.06
C ASP A 100 1.22 -27.96 5.26
N VAL A 101 0.77 -26.75 4.96
CA VAL A 101 -0.47 -26.49 4.21
C VAL A 101 -0.16 -25.66 2.97
N ALA A 102 -0.97 -25.84 1.92
CA ALA A 102 -0.83 -25.12 0.65
C ALA A 102 0.60 -25.19 0.07
N TYR A 103 1.30 -26.30 0.31
CA TYR A 103 2.72 -26.47 -0.09
C TYR A 103 3.64 -25.37 0.41
N GLY A 104 3.32 -24.74 1.53
CA GLY A 104 4.06 -23.66 2.13
C GLY A 104 3.73 -22.26 1.59
N ALA A 105 2.82 -22.15 0.62
CA ALA A 105 2.39 -20.85 0.11
C ALA A 105 1.43 -20.16 1.09
N LYS A 106 1.43 -18.83 1.11
CA LYS A 106 0.53 -17.98 1.89
C LYS A 106 -0.34 -17.13 0.97
N GLY A 107 -1.49 -16.68 1.47
CA GLY A 107 -2.31 -15.68 0.78
C GLY A 107 -1.58 -14.35 0.67
N ILE A 108 -1.68 -13.69 -0.48
CA ILE A 108 -1.05 -12.39 -0.79
C ILE A 108 -2.07 -11.38 -1.34
N GLY A 109 -3.37 -11.62 -1.13
CA GLY A 109 -4.43 -10.78 -1.72
C GLY A 109 -4.37 -9.34 -1.25
N GLU A 110 -4.56 -9.08 0.04
CA GLU A 110 -4.72 -7.73 0.58
C GLU A 110 -3.50 -7.23 1.36
N ILE A 111 -2.63 -8.12 1.81
CA ILE A 111 -1.47 -7.78 2.63
C ILE A 111 -0.55 -6.75 1.94
N ALA A 112 -0.51 -6.76 0.61
CA ALA A 112 0.30 -5.84 -0.18
C ALA A 112 -0.15 -4.37 -0.07
N THR A 113 -1.39 -4.11 0.31
CA THR A 113 -1.93 -2.76 0.48
C THR A 113 -1.68 -2.19 1.88
N ILE A 114 -1.73 -3.04 2.90
CA ILE A 114 -1.79 -2.63 4.31
C ILE A 114 -0.60 -1.77 4.78
N PRO A 115 0.67 -2.13 4.52
CA PRO A 115 1.81 -1.36 5.04
C PRO A 115 2.06 -0.04 4.31
N THR A 116 1.47 0.19 3.14
CA THR A 116 1.80 1.32 2.28
C THR A 116 1.42 2.66 2.90
N ALA A 117 0.18 2.82 3.37
CA ALA A 117 -0.27 4.08 3.95
C ALA A 117 0.54 4.50 5.19
N PRO A 118 0.81 3.64 6.18
CA PRO A 118 1.69 3.99 7.28
C PRO A 118 3.14 4.26 6.86
N ALA A 119 3.67 3.57 5.84
CA ALA A 119 5.00 3.84 5.32
C ALA A 119 5.09 5.22 4.64
N VAL A 120 4.08 5.60 3.86
CA VAL A 120 3.96 6.94 3.28
C VAL A 120 3.88 8.01 4.37
N GLN A 121 3.05 7.80 5.41
CA GLN A 121 2.98 8.70 6.56
C GLN A 121 4.35 8.84 7.25
N GLY A 122 5.05 7.74 7.48
CA GLY A 122 6.38 7.74 8.08
C GLY A 122 7.40 8.51 7.25
N ALA A 123 7.36 8.38 5.92
CA ALA A 123 8.24 9.10 5.01
C ALA A 123 7.98 10.62 5.04
N TYR A 124 6.72 11.06 5.04
CA TYR A 124 6.37 12.48 5.19
C TYR A 124 6.75 13.03 6.57
N TYR A 125 6.54 12.24 7.63
CA TYR A 125 6.97 12.62 8.97
C TYR A 125 8.49 12.82 9.04
N ALA A 126 9.26 11.97 8.40
CA ALA A 126 10.72 12.14 8.31
C ALA A 126 11.14 13.36 7.49
N LEU A 127 10.33 13.75 6.49
CA LEU A 127 10.60 14.89 5.63
C LEU A 127 10.36 16.25 6.33
N ASP A 128 9.24 16.39 7.05
CA ASP A 128 8.76 17.67 7.57
C ASP A 128 8.43 17.70 9.07
N GLY A 129 8.55 16.58 9.76
CA GLY A 129 8.25 16.44 11.19
C GLY A 129 6.77 16.52 11.56
N LYS A 130 5.84 16.53 10.58
CA LYS A 130 4.40 16.64 10.84
C LYS A 130 3.76 15.27 10.88
N PHE A 131 3.17 14.92 12.01
CA PHE A 131 2.38 13.70 12.14
C PHE A 131 0.95 13.96 11.66
N ARG A 132 0.57 13.33 10.56
CA ARG A 132 -0.77 13.43 9.94
C ARG A 132 -1.66 12.30 10.42
N THR A 133 -2.90 12.59 10.80
CA THR A 133 -3.81 11.63 11.43
C THR A 133 -5.03 11.29 10.58
N LYS A 134 -5.11 11.86 9.38
CA LYS A 134 -6.26 11.67 8.46
C LYS A 134 -5.75 11.21 7.09
N LEU A 135 -6.51 10.36 6.45
CA LEU A 135 -6.31 9.95 5.06
C LEU A 135 -7.42 10.53 4.16
N PRO A 136 -7.07 10.88 2.93
CA PRO A 136 -5.72 11.02 2.39
C PRO A 136 -4.92 12.11 3.10
N LEU A 137 -3.58 11.95 3.16
CA LEU A 137 -2.70 12.88 3.87
C LEU A 137 -2.77 14.29 3.28
N GLU A 138 -2.96 15.28 4.13
CA GLU A 138 -2.99 16.70 3.77
C GLU A 138 -1.57 17.31 3.77
N ASP A 139 -1.38 18.48 3.16
CA ASP A 139 -0.08 19.15 3.03
C ASP A 139 0.99 18.23 2.43
N THR A 140 0.70 17.63 1.30
CA THR A 140 1.61 16.75 0.58
C THR A 140 1.83 17.25 -0.85
N TYR A 141 2.85 16.71 -1.53
CA TYR A 141 3.04 16.96 -2.98
C TYR A 141 1.77 16.67 -3.80
N TYR A 142 0.98 15.70 -3.37
CA TYR A 142 -0.24 15.25 -4.07
C TYR A 142 -1.48 16.05 -3.66
N ARG A 143 -1.47 16.66 -2.48
CA ARG A 143 -2.54 17.52 -1.93
C ARG A 143 -1.93 18.75 -1.24
N PRO A 144 -1.41 19.73 -2.01
CA PRO A 144 -0.88 20.97 -1.46
C PRO A 144 -2.00 21.78 -0.79
N LYS A 145 -1.64 22.65 0.14
CA LYS A 145 -2.59 23.59 0.74
C LYS A 145 -3.27 24.45 -0.31
N GLU A 146 -4.49 24.89 -0.02
CA GLU A 146 -5.26 25.73 -0.95
C GLU A 146 -4.57 27.05 -1.26
N ASP A 147 -3.76 27.59 -0.33
CA ASP A 147 -3.01 28.83 -0.47
C ASP A 147 -1.77 28.73 -1.38
N GLU A 148 -1.41 27.52 -1.83
CA GLU A 148 -0.24 27.25 -2.70
C GLU A 148 -0.63 26.82 -4.12
N LYS A 149 -1.90 26.97 -4.52
CA LYS A 149 -2.41 26.64 -5.87
C LYS A 149 -2.35 27.80 -6.83
#